data_30b0a284fa889b31c8a864e227de8f24
#
_entry.id   30b0a284fa889b31c8a864e227de8f24
#
_cell.length_a   1.000
_cell.length_b   1.000
_cell.length_c   1.000
_cell.angle_alpha   90.00
_cell.angle_beta   90.00
_cell.angle_gamma   90.00
#
_symmetry.space_group_name_H-M   'P 1'
#
loop_
_entity.id
_entity.type
_entity.pdbx_description
1 polymer ?
#
loop_
_entity_poly.entity_id
_entity_poly.type
_entity_poly.pdbx_seq_one_letter_code
_entity_poly.pdbx_strand_id
1 'polypeptide(L)'
;MTDDAAELTADEVRDVIETFWRLDADKAHLAEFLPIMDDEFVIRAVDEAGEEVVRFDGLAGLEDHQDGKMDIFDEAFQLTALRLEPGAVTAAHTSSVWTFRRREPRAPRSEVCVADLSHIWQLRRHPTRGRAVMTGHTCIRFEFRPGQAPSPPGARQAVKLASEELHRDPSAMKGSQPRA
;
A
#
# COMPACT_ATOMS: atom_id res chain seq x y z
N MET A 1 -10.41 -32.57 -16.47
CA MET A 1 -10.45 -31.34 -17.28
C MET A 1 -9.74 -30.27 -16.45
N THR A 2 -8.46 -30.08 -16.72
CA THR A 2 -7.73 -28.93 -16.18
C THR A 2 -8.31 -27.71 -16.85
N ASP A 3 -9.04 -26.90 -16.08
CA ASP A 3 -9.48 -25.58 -16.47
C ASP A 3 -8.18 -24.79 -16.73
N ASP A 4 -7.84 -24.65 -18.02
CA ASP A 4 -6.71 -23.86 -18.48
C ASP A 4 -7.12 -22.39 -18.33
N ALA A 5 -7.14 -21.92 -17.08
CA ALA A 5 -7.41 -20.52 -16.80
C ALA A 5 -6.33 -19.73 -17.54
N ALA A 6 -6.71 -19.11 -18.65
CA ALA A 6 -5.80 -18.37 -19.52
C ALA A 6 -4.90 -17.47 -18.67
N GLU A 7 -3.58 -17.59 -18.88
CA GLU A 7 -2.58 -16.78 -18.18
C GLU A 7 -2.91 -15.29 -18.30
N LEU A 8 -2.58 -14.52 -17.28
CA LEU A 8 -2.74 -13.08 -17.32
C LEU A 8 -1.68 -12.46 -18.24
N THR A 9 -2.11 -11.58 -19.11
CA THR A 9 -1.20 -10.79 -19.94
C THR A 9 -0.55 -9.67 -19.17
N ALA A 10 0.58 -9.16 -19.65
CA ALA A 10 1.26 -8.02 -19.05
C ALA A 10 0.38 -6.75 -19.02
N ASP A 11 -0.47 -6.57 -20.04
CA ASP A 11 -1.37 -5.43 -20.10
C ASP A 11 -2.50 -5.55 -19.07
N GLU A 12 -3.10 -6.74 -18.89
CA GLU A 12 -4.10 -6.96 -17.85
C GLU A 12 -3.53 -6.72 -16.45
N VAL A 13 -2.31 -7.19 -16.19
CA VAL A 13 -1.62 -6.99 -14.91
C VAL A 13 -1.31 -5.52 -14.68
N ARG A 14 -0.78 -4.83 -15.69
CA ARG A 14 -0.49 -3.39 -15.63
C ARG A 14 -1.75 -2.58 -15.34
N ASP A 15 -2.85 -2.88 -16.03
CA ASP A 15 -4.12 -2.18 -15.85
C ASP A 15 -4.64 -2.27 -14.41
N VAL A 16 -4.56 -3.45 -13.78
CA VAL A 16 -4.92 -3.63 -12.37
C VAL A 16 -4.02 -2.79 -11.45
N ILE A 17 -2.70 -2.85 -11.65
CA ILE A 17 -1.74 -2.14 -10.80
C ILE A 17 -1.92 -0.62 -10.91
N GLU A 18 -1.99 -0.08 -12.14
CA GLU A 18 -2.15 1.35 -12.37
C GLU A 18 -3.52 1.85 -11.90
N THR A 19 -4.58 1.03 -12.05
CA THR A 19 -5.90 1.34 -11.51
C THR A 19 -5.87 1.39 -9.99
N PHE A 20 -5.24 0.42 -9.33
CA PHE A 20 -5.09 0.44 -7.87
C PHE A 20 -4.36 1.72 -7.40
N TRP A 21 -3.22 2.05 -7.99
CA TRP A 21 -2.47 3.24 -7.63
C TRP A 21 -3.26 4.54 -7.82
N ARG A 22 -4.01 4.63 -8.92
CA ARG A 22 -4.86 5.80 -9.18
C ARG A 22 -5.96 5.93 -8.11
N LEU A 23 -6.69 4.85 -7.82
CA LEU A 23 -7.74 4.86 -6.81
C LEU A 23 -7.19 5.18 -5.41
N ASP A 24 -6.02 4.63 -5.07
CA ASP A 24 -5.36 4.87 -3.79
C ASP A 24 -4.86 6.33 -3.66
N ALA A 25 -4.27 6.87 -4.72
CA ALA A 25 -3.84 8.27 -4.78
C ALA A 25 -5.03 9.26 -4.66
N ASP A 26 -6.15 8.93 -5.31
CA ASP A 26 -7.38 9.73 -5.29
C ASP A 26 -8.17 9.59 -3.98
N LYS A 27 -7.74 8.71 -3.07
CA LYS A 27 -8.51 8.34 -1.87
C LYS A 27 -9.95 7.93 -2.23
N ALA A 28 -10.06 7.15 -3.30
CA ALA A 28 -11.35 6.72 -3.85
C ALA A 28 -12.16 5.91 -2.84
N HIS A 29 -13.47 5.92 -2.99
CA HIS A 29 -14.35 5.13 -2.15
C HIS A 29 -14.04 3.63 -2.29
N LEU A 30 -14.09 2.88 -1.17
CA LEU A 30 -13.72 1.46 -1.13
C LEU A 30 -14.43 0.61 -2.19
N ALA A 31 -15.69 0.93 -2.51
CA ALA A 31 -16.46 0.23 -3.54
C ALA A 31 -15.83 0.30 -4.95
N GLU A 32 -15.01 1.32 -5.22
CA GLU A 32 -14.34 1.47 -6.52
C GLU A 32 -13.19 0.49 -6.72
N PHE A 33 -12.65 -0.06 -5.63
CA PHE A 33 -11.60 -1.08 -5.67
C PHE A 33 -12.15 -2.49 -5.94
N LEU A 34 -13.43 -2.77 -5.61
CA LEU A 34 -14.03 -4.10 -5.78
C LEU A 34 -13.87 -4.71 -7.18
N PRO A 35 -13.90 -3.93 -8.28
CA PRO A 35 -13.65 -4.49 -9.60
C PRO A 35 -12.28 -5.10 -9.81
N ILE A 36 -11.25 -4.63 -9.15
CA ILE A 36 -9.85 -5.02 -9.34
C ILE A 36 -9.28 -5.83 -8.19
N MET A 37 -10.08 -6.08 -7.14
CA MET A 37 -9.64 -6.79 -5.95
C MET A 37 -10.39 -8.10 -5.78
N ASP A 38 -9.72 -9.06 -5.18
CA ASP A 38 -10.31 -10.29 -4.68
C ASP A 38 -10.97 -10.03 -3.31
N ASP A 39 -11.90 -10.90 -2.90
CA ASP A 39 -12.57 -10.77 -1.61
C ASP A 39 -11.59 -10.91 -0.42
N GLU A 40 -10.52 -11.67 -0.61
CA GLU A 40 -9.48 -11.96 0.39
C GLU A 40 -8.12 -11.36 -0.01
N PHE A 41 -8.08 -10.07 -0.33
CA PHE A 41 -6.80 -9.45 -0.63
C PHE A 41 -6.03 -9.02 0.62
N VAL A 42 -4.70 -8.89 0.49
CA VAL A 42 -3.81 -8.46 1.57
C VAL A 42 -2.77 -7.45 1.06
N ILE A 43 -2.63 -6.35 1.77
CA ILE A 43 -1.54 -5.39 1.59
C ILE A 43 -0.49 -5.64 2.65
N ARG A 44 0.78 -5.77 2.26
CA ARG A 44 1.90 -6.03 3.16
C ARG A 44 3.08 -5.12 2.89
N ALA A 45 3.91 -4.93 3.91
CA ALA A 45 5.29 -4.47 3.75
C ALA A 45 6.20 -5.38 4.57
N VAL A 46 7.40 -5.62 4.04
CA VAL A 46 8.46 -6.36 4.74
C VAL A 46 9.69 -5.47 4.91
N ASP A 47 10.48 -5.76 5.93
CA ASP A 47 11.77 -5.12 6.15
C ASP A 47 12.89 -5.78 5.32
N GLU A 48 14.13 -5.33 5.50
CA GLU A 48 15.30 -5.86 4.80
C GLU A 48 15.61 -7.33 5.13
N ALA A 49 15.13 -7.84 6.28
CA ALA A 49 15.24 -9.24 6.65
C ALA A 49 14.12 -10.11 6.05
N GLY A 50 13.11 -9.47 5.41
CA GLY A 50 11.93 -10.13 4.87
C GLY A 50 10.83 -10.38 5.90
N GLU A 51 10.95 -9.81 7.09
CA GLU A 51 9.93 -9.91 8.14
C GLU A 51 8.78 -8.94 7.87
N GLU A 52 7.54 -9.41 8.05
CA GLU A 52 6.34 -8.59 7.86
C GLU A 52 6.25 -7.50 8.93
N VAL A 53 6.28 -6.24 8.51
CA VAL A 53 6.21 -5.06 9.39
C VAL A 53 4.89 -4.32 9.27
N VAL A 54 4.14 -4.54 8.18
CA VAL A 54 2.82 -3.95 7.94
C VAL A 54 1.93 -5.00 7.30
N ARG A 55 0.66 -5.06 7.74
CA ARG A 55 -0.37 -5.91 7.17
C ARG A 55 -1.74 -5.26 7.27
N PHE A 56 -2.45 -5.25 6.15
CA PHE A 56 -3.83 -4.80 6.03
C PHE A 56 -4.63 -5.86 5.28
N ASP A 57 -5.67 -6.39 5.91
CA ASP A 57 -6.49 -7.47 5.35
C ASP A 57 -7.86 -6.96 4.89
N GLY A 58 -8.22 -7.26 3.66
CA GLY A 58 -9.53 -6.98 3.08
C GLY A 58 -9.87 -5.49 3.00
N LEU A 59 -11.15 -5.18 2.83
CA LEU A 59 -11.63 -3.79 2.70
C LEU A 59 -11.42 -2.95 3.96
N ALA A 60 -11.56 -3.54 5.15
CA ALA A 60 -11.29 -2.82 6.40
C ALA A 60 -9.82 -2.43 6.51
N GLY A 61 -8.91 -3.34 6.12
CA GLY A 61 -7.49 -3.02 6.07
C GLY A 61 -7.14 -1.97 5.01
N LEU A 62 -7.85 -1.94 3.87
CA LEU A 62 -7.68 -0.87 2.88
C LEU A 62 -8.12 0.49 3.41
N GLU A 63 -9.20 0.54 4.20
CA GLU A 63 -9.64 1.76 4.88
C GLU A 63 -8.55 2.26 5.83
N ASP A 64 -8.01 1.39 6.68
CA ASP A 64 -6.91 1.72 7.58
C ASP A 64 -5.66 2.21 6.83
N HIS A 65 -5.34 1.57 5.68
CA HIS A 65 -4.25 2.00 4.81
C HIS A 65 -4.47 3.42 4.28
N GLN A 66 -5.67 3.74 3.78
CA GLN A 66 -5.99 5.07 3.29
C GLN A 66 -5.99 6.12 4.40
N ASP A 67 -6.51 5.79 5.58
CA ASP A 67 -6.50 6.68 6.76
C ASP A 67 -5.08 7.05 7.18
N GLY A 68 -4.13 6.12 7.07
CA GLY A 68 -2.72 6.38 7.32
C GLY A 68 -2.07 7.39 6.36
N LYS A 69 -2.73 7.69 5.24
CA LYS A 69 -2.23 8.58 4.18
C LYS A 69 -2.97 9.92 4.06
N MET A 70 -3.78 10.29 5.05
CA MET A 70 -4.64 11.49 4.98
C MET A 70 -3.87 12.83 4.94
N ASP A 71 -2.61 12.86 5.34
CA ASP A 71 -1.72 14.04 5.23
C ASP A 71 -0.92 14.06 3.92
N ILE A 72 -1.06 13.02 3.09
CA ILE A 72 -0.40 12.86 1.78
C ILE A 72 -1.38 13.22 0.69
N PHE A 73 -0.93 13.97 -0.31
CA PHE A 73 -1.73 14.41 -1.46
C PHE A 73 -0.87 14.60 -2.71
N ASP A 74 -1.48 14.84 -3.85
CA ASP A 74 -0.83 14.94 -5.17
C ASP A 74 0.08 13.73 -5.42
N GLU A 75 -0.43 12.54 -5.12
CA GLU A 75 0.31 11.29 -5.31
C GLU A 75 0.39 10.91 -6.79
N ALA A 76 1.57 10.50 -7.21
CA ALA A 76 1.79 9.93 -8.54
C ALA A 76 2.73 8.73 -8.44
N PHE A 77 2.35 7.64 -9.10
CA PHE A 77 3.18 6.45 -9.26
C PHE A 77 3.60 6.31 -10.71
N GLN A 78 4.88 6.11 -10.93
CA GLN A 78 5.45 5.83 -12.24
C GLN A 78 6.04 4.43 -12.24
N LEU A 79 5.41 3.51 -12.98
CA LEU A 79 5.94 2.17 -13.20
C LEU A 79 7.22 2.26 -14.05
N THR A 80 8.34 1.77 -13.53
CA THR A 80 9.64 1.79 -14.22
C THR A 80 10.08 0.42 -14.71
N ALA A 81 9.60 -0.65 -14.07
CA ALA A 81 9.82 -2.03 -14.51
C ALA A 81 8.66 -2.94 -14.10
N LEU A 82 8.38 -3.93 -14.95
CA LEU A 82 7.38 -4.99 -14.70
C LEU A 82 7.95 -6.32 -15.21
N ARG A 83 7.99 -7.32 -14.34
CA ARG A 83 8.36 -8.71 -14.68
C ARG A 83 7.30 -9.64 -14.12
N LEU A 84 6.80 -10.54 -14.94
CA LEU A 84 5.79 -11.53 -14.55
C LEU A 84 6.42 -12.90 -14.30
N GLU A 85 5.90 -13.56 -13.29
CA GLU A 85 6.10 -14.99 -13.04
C GLU A 85 4.72 -15.65 -13.14
N PRO A 86 4.45 -16.33 -14.28
CA PRO A 86 3.16 -16.99 -14.53
C PRO A 86 2.89 -18.12 -13.56
N GLY A 87 1.60 -18.35 -13.25
CA GLY A 87 1.14 -19.43 -12.39
C GLY A 87 -0.35 -19.35 -12.14
N ALA A 88 -0.90 -20.26 -11.34
CA ALA A 88 -2.29 -20.19 -10.89
C ALA A 88 -2.60 -18.85 -10.18
N VAL A 89 -1.60 -18.32 -9.50
CA VAL A 89 -1.51 -16.91 -9.09
C VAL A 89 -0.28 -16.34 -9.77
N THR A 90 -0.46 -15.33 -10.61
CA THR A 90 0.64 -14.62 -11.27
C THR A 90 1.31 -13.70 -10.27
N ALA A 91 2.63 -13.83 -10.11
CA ALA A 91 3.43 -12.86 -9.37
C ALA A 91 3.96 -11.80 -10.34
N ALA A 92 3.67 -10.53 -10.05
CA ALA A 92 4.19 -9.39 -10.82
C ALA A 92 5.18 -8.60 -9.96
N HIS A 93 6.44 -8.62 -10.37
CA HIS A 93 7.50 -7.84 -9.73
C HIS A 93 7.59 -6.48 -10.40
N THR A 94 7.42 -5.43 -9.62
CA THR A 94 7.46 -4.05 -10.12
C THR A 94 8.52 -3.23 -9.43
N SER A 95 9.11 -2.31 -10.20
CA SER A 95 9.80 -1.14 -9.65
C SER A 95 9.02 0.11 -10.05
N SER A 96 8.92 1.06 -9.15
CA SER A 96 8.19 2.30 -9.39
C SER A 96 8.80 3.47 -8.63
N VAL A 97 8.51 4.67 -9.10
CA VAL A 97 8.81 5.91 -8.40
C VAL A 97 7.50 6.45 -7.85
N TRP A 98 7.44 6.70 -6.56
CA TRP A 98 6.32 7.35 -5.90
C TRP A 98 6.70 8.80 -5.57
N THR A 99 5.93 9.75 -6.10
CA THR A 99 6.05 11.17 -5.81
C THR A 99 4.78 11.63 -5.12
N PHE A 100 4.92 12.36 -4.05
CA PHE A 100 3.77 12.89 -3.33
C PHE A 100 4.11 14.21 -2.64
N ARG A 101 3.07 14.93 -2.22
CA ARG A 101 3.18 16.07 -1.33
C ARG A 101 2.67 15.68 0.04
N ARG A 102 3.34 16.16 1.06
CA ARG A 102 2.91 16.04 2.44
C ARG A 102 2.70 17.41 3.04
N ARG A 103 1.60 17.57 3.80
CA ARG A 103 1.35 18.81 4.52
C ARG A 103 2.36 18.94 5.65
N GLU A 104 3.12 20.03 5.64
CA GLU A 104 4.04 20.36 6.72
C GLU A 104 3.24 20.83 7.95
N PRO A 105 3.34 20.16 9.11
CA PRO A 105 2.43 20.43 10.24
C PRO A 105 2.51 21.84 10.85
N ARG A 106 3.60 22.56 10.58
CA ARG A 106 3.89 23.87 11.19
C ARG A 106 4.08 25.01 10.20
N ALA A 107 3.94 24.74 8.92
CA ALA A 107 4.10 25.74 7.88
C ALA A 107 2.92 25.71 6.91
N PRO A 108 2.52 26.87 6.34
CA PRO A 108 1.45 26.94 5.34
C PRO A 108 1.94 26.47 3.94
N ARG A 109 2.76 25.45 3.91
CA ARG A 109 3.33 24.88 2.68
C ARG A 109 3.37 23.35 2.77
N SER A 110 3.53 22.71 1.62
CA SER A 110 3.76 21.27 1.51
C SER A 110 5.20 21.00 1.12
N GLU A 111 5.71 19.88 1.53
CA GLU A 111 6.97 19.31 1.05
C GLU A 111 6.72 18.29 -0.05
N VAL A 112 7.63 18.21 -1.02
CA VAL A 112 7.61 17.18 -2.08
C VAL A 112 8.53 16.06 -1.64
N CYS A 113 7.98 14.84 -1.62
CA CYS A 113 8.70 13.63 -1.28
C CYS A 113 8.78 12.71 -2.49
N VAL A 114 9.89 12.01 -2.65
CA VAL A 114 10.07 11.04 -3.72
C VAL A 114 10.74 9.79 -3.16
N ALA A 115 10.13 8.63 -3.43
CA ALA A 115 10.65 7.33 -3.02
C ALA A 115 10.72 6.37 -4.21
N ASP A 116 11.74 5.52 -4.19
CA ASP A 116 11.84 4.34 -5.05
C ASP A 116 11.24 3.15 -4.33
N LEU A 117 10.31 2.45 -5.01
CA LEU A 117 9.57 1.33 -4.46
C LEU A 117 9.79 0.06 -5.28
N SER A 118 9.77 -1.08 -4.61
CA SER A 118 9.62 -2.37 -5.29
C SER A 118 8.51 -3.18 -4.62
N HIS A 119 7.65 -3.77 -5.44
CA HIS A 119 6.52 -4.58 -4.96
C HIS A 119 6.50 -5.93 -5.65
N ILE A 120 5.93 -6.91 -4.97
CA ILE A 120 5.43 -8.15 -5.54
C ILE A 120 3.91 -8.11 -5.46
N TRP A 121 3.26 -8.09 -6.62
CA TRP A 121 1.81 -8.15 -6.74
C TRP A 121 1.39 -9.59 -7.01
N GLN A 122 0.34 -10.04 -6.35
CA GLN A 122 -0.27 -11.34 -6.58
C GLN A 122 -1.61 -11.13 -7.28
N LEU A 123 -1.77 -11.69 -8.46
CA LEU A 123 -2.96 -11.54 -9.30
C LEU A 123 -3.44 -12.89 -9.79
N ARG A 124 -4.75 -13.00 -9.98
CA ARG A 124 -5.36 -14.16 -10.64
C ARG A 124 -6.51 -13.73 -11.53
N ARG A 125 -6.95 -14.61 -12.39
CA ARG A 125 -8.22 -14.43 -13.09
C ARG A 125 -9.36 -14.76 -12.12
N HIS A 126 -10.26 -13.82 -11.92
CA HIS A 126 -11.41 -14.04 -11.02
C HIS A 126 -12.33 -15.10 -11.61
N PRO A 127 -12.68 -16.17 -10.87
CA PRO A 127 -13.36 -17.33 -11.44
C PRO A 127 -14.74 -17.03 -12.05
N THR A 128 -15.47 -16.08 -11.50
CA THR A 128 -16.82 -15.70 -11.99
C THR A 128 -16.82 -14.44 -12.84
N ARG A 129 -15.88 -13.49 -12.61
CA ARG A 129 -15.84 -12.22 -13.34
C ARG A 129 -14.98 -12.31 -14.62
N GLY A 130 -14.13 -13.33 -14.75
CA GLY A 130 -13.29 -13.59 -15.92
C GLY A 130 -12.18 -12.57 -16.16
N ARG A 131 -12.00 -11.58 -15.30
CA ARG A 131 -10.96 -10.52 -15.39
C ARG A 131 -9.88 -10.69 -14.36
N ALA A 132 -8.73 -10.04 -14.59
CA ALA A 132 -7.66 -9.98 -13.63
C ALA A 132 -8.09 -9.24 -12.36
N VAL A 133 -7.75 -9.80 -11.19
CA VAL A 133 -7.95 -9.19 -9.89
C VAL A 133 -6.69 -9.37 -9.05
N MET A 134 -6.44 -8.43 -8.16
CA MET A 134 -5.38 -8.48 -7.18
C MET A 134 -5.83 -9.33 -5.98
N THR A 135 -5.00 -10.30 -5.57
CA THR A 135 -5.17 -11.06 -4.32
C THR A 135 -4.27 -10.52 -3.21
N GLY A 136 -3.30 -9.71 -3.55
CA GLY A 136 -2.45 -9.02 -2.59
C GLY A 136 -1.28 -8.30 -3.25
N HIS A 137 -0.65 -7.42 -2.49
CA HIS A 137 0.67 -6.90 -2.84
C HIS A 137 1.55 -6.74 -1.61
N THR A 138 2.85 -6.91 -1.81
CA THR A 138 3.86 -6.77 -0.78
C THR A 138 4.89 -5.74 -1.22
N CYS A 139 5.04 -4.66 -0.46
CA CYS A 139 6.16 -3.74 -0.61
C CYS A 139 7.41 -4.43 -0.04
N ILE A 140 8.39 -4.69 -0.89
CA ILE A 140 9.65 -5.38 -0.53
C ILE A 140 10.83 -4.41 -0.44
N ARG A 141 10.69 -3.19 -0.95
CA ARG A 141 11.66 -2.11 -0.83
C ARG A 141 10.95 -0.78 -0.84
N PHE A 142 11.35 0.07 0.07
CA PHE A 142 10.90 1.44 0.19
C PHE A 142 12.10 2.32 0.56
N GLU A 143 12.49 3.24 -0.32
CA GLU A 143 13.65 4.08 -0.09
C GLU A 143 13.40 5.51 -0.58
N PHE A 144 13.45 6.48 0.33
CA PHE A 144 13.39 7.88 -0.05
C PHE A 144 14.68 8.30 -0.75
N ARG A 145 14.53 9.08 -1.82
CA ARG A 145 15.68 9.69 -2.49
C ARG A 145 16.35 10.71 -1.58
N PRO A 146 17.68 10.91 -1.69
CA PRO A 146 18.41 11.85 -0.87
C PRO A 146 17.79 13.26 -0.89
N GLY A 147 17.51 13.82 0.30
CA GLY A 147 16.89 15.13 0.45
C GLY A 147 15.39 15.21 0.11
N GLN A 148 14.72 14.07 -0.19
CA GLN A 148 13.31 13.99 -0.57
C GLN A 148 12.47 13.12 0.37
N ALA A 149 12.99 12.85 1.57
CA ALA A 149 12.24 12.21 2.63
C ALA A 149 11.35 13.24 3.37
N PRO A 150 10.20 12.81 3.92
CA PRO A 150 9.39 13.67 4.76
C PRO A 150 10.18 14.21 5.95
N SER A 151 9.91 15.46 6.32
CA SER A 151 10.42 16.02 7.58
C SER A 151 9.90 15.21 8.77
N PRO A 152 10.69 15.12 9.88
CA PRO A 152 10.22 14.43 11.08
C PRO A 152 8.88 14.99 11.55
N PRO A 153 7.96 14.14 12.07
CA PRO A 153 6.65 14.57 12.53
C PRO A 153 6.80 15.61 13.64
N GLY A 154 6.03 16.70 13.56
CA GLY A 154 5.92 17.65 14.66
C GLY A 154 5.29 16.99 15.91
N ALA A 155 5.39 17.64 17.08
CA ALA A 155 4.91 17.09 18.36
C ALA A 155 3.46 16.60 18.32
N ARG A 156 2.55 17.28 17.62
CA ARG A 156 1.14 16.85 17.47
C ARG A 156 1.01 15.56 16.67
N GLN A 157 1.83 15.39 15.64
CA GLN A 157 1.79 14.20 14.80
C GLN A 157 2.46 13.02 15.51
N ALA A 158 3.52 13.27 16.29
CA ALA A 158 4.13 12.25 17.15
C ALA A 158 3.12 11.75 18.21
N VAL A 159 2.31 12.64 18.77
CA VAL A 159 1.24 12.27 19.72
C VAL A 159 0.14 11.46 18.99
N LYS A 160 -0.24 11.84 17.78
CA LYS A 160 -1.23 11.09 16.98
C LYS A 160 -0.72 9.69 16.66
N LEU A 161 0.50 9.56 16.15
CA LEU A 161 1.13 8.26 15.86
C LEU A 161 1.25 7.39 17.11
N ALA A 162 1.69 7.96 18.24
CA ALA A 162 1.75 7.26 19.51
C ALA A 162 0.36 6.84 20.01
N SER A 163 -0.66 7.66 19.80
CA SER A 163 -2.05 7.31 20.13
C SER A 163 -2.59 6.18 19.27
N GLU A 164 -2.29 6.18 17.97
CA GLU A 164 -2.67 5.10 17.05
C GLU A 164 -1.96 3.79 17.40
N GLU A 165 -0.69 3.85 17.75
CA GLU A 165 0.10 2.71 18.19
C GLU A 165 -0.44 2.11 19.51
N LEU A 166 -0.83 2.96 20.46
CA LEU A 166 -1.48 2.58 21.71
C LEU A 166 -2.86 1.92 21.49
N HIS A 167 -3.60 2.36 20.48
CA HIS A 167 -4.88 1.73 20.11
C HIS A 167 -4.72 0.38 19.42
N ARG A 168 -3.59 0.16 18.74
CA ARG A 168 -3.26 -1.14 18.14
C ARG A 168 -2.82 -2.18 19.18
N ASP A 169 -2.27 -1.75 20.32
CA ASP A 169 -1.86 -2.63 21.43
C ASP A 169 -2.54 -2.20 22.75
N PRO A 170 -3.76 -2.71 23.05
CA PRO A 170 -4.45 -2.40 24.29
C PRO A 170 -3.70 -2.83 25.56
N SER A 171 -2.70 -3.74 25.43
CA SER A 171 -1.88 -4.19 26.56
C SER A 171 -0.85 -3.17 26.99
N ALA A 172 -0.42 -2.29 26.11
CA ALA A 172 0.52 -1.20 26.41
C ALA A 172 -0.09 -0.13 27.35
N MET A 173 -1.43 0.01 27.38
CA MET A 173 -2.14 0.95 28.27
C MET A 173 -2.12 0.54 29.75
N LYS A 174 -1.86 -0.74 30.07
CA LYS A 174 -1.90 -1.23 31.46
C LYS A 174 -0.63 -0.93 32.28
N GLY A 175 0.43 -0.39 31.62
CA GLY A 175 1.73 -0.13 32.27
C GLY A 175 1.91 1.28 32.86
N SER A 176 1.00 2.20 32.66
CA SER A 176 1.15 3.63 33.02
C SER A 176 0.29 4.09 34.19
N GLN A 177 0.05 3.26 35.20
CA GLN A 177 -0.44 3.77 36.47
C GLN A 177 0.72 4.36 37.27
N PRO A 178 0.67 5.64 37.67
CA PRO A 178 1.65 6.19 38.57
C PRO A 178 1.52 5.47 39.92
N ARG A 179 2.62 4.91 40.39
CA ARG A 179 2.70 4.42 41.76
C ARG A 179 2.55 5.61 42.71
N ALA A 180 1.52 5.55 43.56
CA ALA A 180 1.29 6.43 44.67
C ALA A 180 2.41 6.32 45.73
#